data_096dfde3fec26c069a4cc914d5d61b40
#
_entry.id   096dfde3fec26c069a4cc914d5d61b40
#
_cell.length_a   1.000
_cell.length_b   1.000
_cell.length_c   1.000
_cell.angle_alpha   90.00
_cell.angle_beta   90.00
_cell.angle_gamma   90.00
#
_symmetry.space_group_name_H-M   'P 1'
#
loop_
_entity.id
_entity.type
_entity.pdbx_description
1 polymer ?
#
loop_
_entity_poly.entity_id
_entity_poly.type
_entity_poly.pdbx_seq_one_letter_code
_entity_poly.pdbx_strand_id
1 'polypeptide(L)'
;MQIMEVSSNNPLLKVSDADIEKIRREYNLDTNKIKENLDEIEEWCKKQSHLEDAVQYLNRGIMERIHILAKGSIEGTKKKIDKILTTRGLIPEIMLNKSVDEFIKFQDNVVFITLPNLSPVCHSRIFVSQITNPNISNFSFLTYLRYCFMIGEYRLYFEYSMSDRFIVDLKNVNMNIITKINPVLLKKGETVCTEAYGTKIKGIHFVNAPPYVDKLINLLKQVLKEKISSRVYIHNSYEDLHKEIPKEILPEEYGGESTSCAKLAEQWKEYLKTDQARTILETSNKLISDESKRCSIKFNEEYLGMPGSFRRLNVD
;
A
#
# COMPACT_ATOMS: atom_id res chain seq x y z
N MET A 1 -15.04 3.99 -24.66
CA MET A 1 -14.95 4.75 -23.39
C MET A 1 -13.59 5.39 -23.33
N GLN A 2 -13.48 6.72 -23.39
CA GLN A 2 -12.18 7.41 -23.29
C GLN A 2 -11.61 7.09 -21.92
N ILE A 3 -10.45 6.42 -21.87
CA ILE A 3 -9.65 6.31 -20.66
C ILE A 3 -9.26 7.74 -20.30
N MET A 4 -9.82 8.26 -19.19
CA MET A 4 -9.39 9.57 -18.68
C MET A 4 -7.88 9.50 -18.49
N GLU A 5 -7.13 10.35 -19.22
CA GLU A 5 -5.74 10.62 -18.86
C GLU A 5 -5.75 11.19 -17.43
N VAL A 6 -5.42 10.34 -16.49
CA VAL A 6 -5.25 10.77 -15.09
C VAL A 6 -4.08 11.74 -15.10
N SER A 7 -4.33 12.99 -14.72
CA SER A 7 -3.26 13.98 -14.53
C SER A 7 -2.13 13.33 -13.75
N SER A 8 -0.90 13.44 -14.26
CA SER A 8 0.29 12.80 -13.68
C SER A 8 0.67 13.33 -12.29
N ASN A 9 0.00 14.38 -11.79
CA ASN A 9 0.32 15.05 -10.54
C ASN A 9 -0.79 14.90 -9.49
N ASN A 10 -0.43 14.23 -8.39
CA ASN A 10 -1.23 14.27 -7.16
C ASN A 10 -0.46 15.08 -6.10
N PRO A 11 -1.04 16.15 -5.54
CA PRO A 11 -0.36 17.01 -4.55
C PRO A 11 -0.02 16.27 -3.26
N LEU A 12 -0.64 15.13 -2.99
CA LEU A 12 -0.44 14.29 -1.79
C LEU A 12 0.52 13.11 -2.05
N LEU A 13 0.89 12.90 -3.30
CA LEU A 13 1.85 11.88 -3.76
C LEU A 13 2.86 12.51 -4.72
N LYS A 14 3.54 13.56 -4.26
CA LYS A 14 4.50 14.30 -5.09
C LYS A 14 5.71 13.44 -5.40
N VAL A 15 6.05 13.41 -6.68
CA VAL A 15 7.30 12.85 -7.20
C VAL A 15 7.78 13.80 -8.29
N SER A 16 8.99 14.32 -8.14
CA SER A 16 9.57 15.21 -9.15
C SER A 16 10.07 14.42 -10.36
N ASP A 17 10.14 15.06 -11.54
CA ASP A 17 10.72 14.44 -12.72
C ASP A 17 12.16 13.99 -12.46
N ALA A 18 12.92 14.75 -11.67
CA ALA A 18 14.27 14.39 -11.27
C ALA A 18 14.32 13.11 -10.42
N ASP A 19 13.33 12.90 -9.52
CA ASP A 19 13.21 11.66 -8.75
C ASP A 19 12.89 10.48 -9.65
N ILE A 20 11.95 10.66 -10.59
CA ILE A 20 11.55 9.62 -11.57
C ILE A 20 12.76 9.21 -12.40
N GLU A 21 13.49 10.18 -12.96
CA GLU A 21 14.71 9.91 -13.74
C GLU A 21 15.77 9.18 -12.91
N LYS A 22 16.00 9.60 -11.68
CA LYS A 22 16.96 8.95 -10.78
C LYS A 22 16.57 7.50 -10.49
N ILE A 23 15.29 7.25 -10.22
CA ILE A 23 14.74 5.91 -9.99
C ILE A 23 14.86 5.04 -11.24
N ARG A 24 14.57 5.57 -12.42
CA ARG A 24 14.75 4.86 -13.68
C ARG A 24 16.21 4.48 -13.92
N ARG A 25 17.14 5.41 -13.71
CA ARG A 25 18.60 5.17 -13.86
C ARG A 25 19.12 4.09 -12.92
N GLU A 26 18.58 3.97 -11.70
CA GLU A 26 19.00 2.91 -10.76
C GLU A 26 18.79 1.50 -11.32
N TYR A 27 17.82 1.34 -12.23
CA TYR A 27 17.51 0.06 -12.86
C TYR A 27 17.93 0.03 -14.34
N ASN A 28 18.77 0.96 -14.80
CA ASN A 28 19.20 1.10 -16.20
C ASN A 28 18.01 1.20 -17.19
N LEU A 29 16.98 1.93 -16.79
CA LEU A 29 15.78 2.16 -17.59
C LEU A 29 15.83 3.57 -18.20
N ASP A 30 16.07 3.66 -19.49
CA ASP A 30 15.79 4.88 -20.27
C ASP A 30 14.38 4.82 -20.89
N THR A 31 13.94 5.92 -21.47
CA THR A 31 12.60 6.07 -22.03
C THR A 31 12.32 5.06 -23.16
N ASN A 32 13.30 4.78 -24.03
CA ASN A 32 13.13 3.84 -25.14
C ASN A 32 13.00 2.41 -24.62
N LYS A 33 13.89 2.02 -23.72
CA LYS A 33 13.88 0.70 -23.10
C LYS A 33 12.59 0.45 -22.30
N ILE A 34 12.09 1.47 -21.59
CA ILE A 34 10.79 1.38 -20.92
C ILE A 34 9.69 1.12 -21.92
N LYS A 35 9.66 1.88 -23.03
CA LYS A 35 8.64 1.70 -24.06
C LYS A 35 8.66 0.28 -24.63
N GLU A 36 9.81 -0.23 -25.02
CA GLU A 36 9.98 -1.59 -25.55
C GLU A 36 9.53 -2.65 -24.54
N ASN A 37 9.99 -2.52 -23.29
CA ASN A 37 9.61 -3.46 -22.23
C ASN A 37 8.10 -3.45 -21.97
N LEU A 38 7.46 -2.28 -21.98
CA LEU A 38 6.02 -2.17 -21.75
C LEU A 38 5.23 -2.73 -22.94
N ASP A 39 5.70 -2.60 -24.18
CA ASP A 39 5.08 -3.22 -25.35
C ASP A 39 5.05 -4.75 -25.20
N GLU A 40 6.15 -5.37 -24.77
CA GLU A 40 6.24 -6.82 -24.52
C GLU A 40 5.31 -7.25 -23.36
N ILE A 41 5.29 -6.48 -22.26
CA ILE A 41 4.45 -6.78 -21.10
C ILE A 41 2.97 -6.69 -21.46
N GLU A 42 2.57 -5.65 -22.19
CA GLU A 42 1.20 -5.46 -22.66
C GLU A 42 0.74 -6.60 -23.57
N GLU A 43 1.58 -7.01 -24.52
CA GLU A 43 1.33 -8.15 -25.38
C GLU A 43 1.16 -9.47 -24.59
N TRP A 44 2.02 -9.68 -23.59
CA TRP A 44 1.89 -10.83 -22.72
C TRP A 44 0.57 -10.80 -21.93
N CYS A 45 0.19 -9.66 -21.35
CA CYS A 45 -1.07 -9.52 -20.63
C CYS A 45 -2.29 -9.89 -21.48
N LYS A 46 -2.33 -9.43 -22.73
CA LYS A 46 -3.41 -9.73 -23.70
C LYS A 46 -3.54 -11.22 -24.03
N LYS A 47 -2.46 -11.99 -23.88
CA LYS A 47 -2.42 -13.44 -24.12
C LYS A 47 -2.86 -14.28 -22.91
N GLN A 48 -3.07 -13.64 -21.73
CA GLN A 48 -3.49 -14.33 -20.50
C GLN A 48 -5.01 -14.31 -20.37
N SER A 49 -5.67 -15.44 -20.60
CA SER A 49 -7.15 -15.53 -20.55
C SER A 49 -7.74 -15.07 -19.21
N HIS A 50 -7.07 -15.35 -18.10
CA HIS A 50 -7.51 -14.95 -16.77
C HIS A 50 -7.30 -13.45 -16.46
N LEU A 51 -6.58 -12.70 -17.31
CA LEU A 51 -6.36 -11.27 -17.18
C LEU A 51 -7.14 -10.44 -18.21
N GLU A 52 -7.82 -11.06 -19.16
CA GLU A 52 -8.46 -10.44 -20.31
C GLU A 52 -9.35 -9.24 -19.92
N ASP A 53 -10.20 -9.44 -18.92
CA ASP A 53 -11.14 -8.40 -18.46
C ASP A 53 -10.44 -7.26 -17.70
N ALA A 54 -9.30 -7.51 -17.06
CA ALA A 54 -8.57 -6.55 -16.26
C ALA A 54 -7.59 -5.70 -17.07
N VAL A 55 -7.02 -6.24 -18.16
CA VAL A 55 -5.94 -5.59 -18.96
C VAL A 55 -6.36 -4.23 -19.49
N GLN A 56 -7.61 -4.05 -19.88
CA GLN A 56 -8.12 -2.77 -20.39
C GLN A 56 -8.07 -1.63 -19.36
N TYR A 57 -7.94 -1.96 -18.05
CA TYR A 57 -7.83 -0.99 -16.95
C TYR A 57 -6.37 -0.80 -16.49
N LEU A 58 -5.45 -1.64 -16.96
CA LEU A 58 -4.01 -1.50 -16.73
C LEU A 58 -3.41 -0.53 -17.75
N ASN A 59 -3.41 0.77 -17.45
CA ASN A 59 -2.75 1.73 -18.30
C ASN A 59 -1.21 1.60 -18.22
N ARG A 60 -0.51 2.16 -19.24
CA ARG A 60 0.97 2.09 -19.32
C ARG A 60 1.68 2.72 -18.13
N GLY A 61 1.11 3.77 -17.52
CA GLY A 61 1.67 4.36 -16.30
C GLY A 61 1.64 3.40 -15.13
N ILE A 62 0.56 2.63 -14.94
CA ILE A 62 0.49 1.58 -13.90
C ILE A 62 1.51 0.47 -14.20
N MET A 63 1.60 0.02 -15.46
CA MET A 63 2.57 -1.00 -15.88
C MET A 63 4.01 -0.55 -15.63
N GLU A 64 4.36 0.71 -15.95
CA GLU A 64 5.68 1.27 -15.69
C GLU A 64 6.03 1.26 -14.21
N ARG A 65 5.10 1.68 -13.33
CA ARG A 65 5.31 1.66 -11.88
C ARG A 65 5.56 0.25 -11.36
N ILE A 66 4.79 -0.73 -11.85
CA ILE A 66 5.00 -2.14 -11.52
C ILE A 66 6.35 -2.63 -12.05
N HIS A 67 6.76 -2.17 -13.24
CA HIS A 67 8.06 -2.50 -13.83
C HIS A 67 9.23 -1.97 -13.00
N ILE A 68 9.14 -0.75 -12.51
CA ILE A 68 10.10 -0.17 -11.56
C ILE A 68 10.14 -0.96 -10.25
N LEU A 69 8.99 -1.34 -9.69
CA LEU A 69 8.92 -2.21 -8.50
C LEU A 69 9.53 -3.59 -8.74
N ALA A 70 9.49 -4.08 -9.98
CA ALA A 70 10.17 -5.30 -10.45
C ALA A 70 11.63 -5.09 -10.82
N LYS A 71 12.21 -3.90 -10.54
CA LYS A 71 13.61 -3.53 -10.83
C LYS A 71 13.97 -3.63 -12.33
N GLY A 72 13.05 -3.30 -13.21
CA GLY A 72 13.25 -3.37 -14.67
C GLY A 72 13.24 -4.79 -15.27
N SER A 73 12.88 -5.80 -14.50
CA SER A 73 12.75 -7.17 -15.01
C SER A 73 11.39 -7.38 -15.67
N ILE A 74 11.36 -7.71 -16.96
CA ILE A 74 10.12 -8.00 -17.70
C ILE A 74 9.38 -9.18 -17.06
N GLU A 75 10.06 -10.30 -16.83
CA GLU A 75 9.48 -11.49 -16.19
C GLU A 75 9.04 -11.21 -14.73
N GLY A 76 9.81 -10.40 -14.01
CA GLY A 76 9.42 -9.93 -12.69
C GLY A 76 8.15 -9.08 -12.74
N THR A 77 7.97 -8.28 -13.79
CA THR A 77 6.80 -7.43 -13.99
C THR A 77 5.56 -8.26 -14.32
N LYS A 78 5.68 -9.21 -15.26
CA LYS A 78 4.61 -10.16 -15.61
C LYS A 78 4.10 -10.88 -14.36
N LYS A 79 5.00 -11.44 -13.55
CA LYS A 79 4.67 -12.08 -12.27
C LYS A 79 4.00 -11.12 -11.28
N LYS A 80 4.45 -9.87 -11.19
CA LYS A 80 3.84 -8.88 -10.28
C LYS A 80 2.44 -8.48 -10.72
N ILE A 81 2.23 -8.23 -12.01
CA ILE A 81 0.90 -7.89 -12.56
C ILE A 81 -0.09 -9.01 -12.23
N ASP A 82 0.27 -10.24 -12.58
CA ASP A 82 -0.56 -11.41 -12.28
C ASP A 82 -0.87 -11.49 -10.78
N LYS A 83 0.13 -11.37 -9.94
CA LYS A 83 -0.01 -11.45 -8.49
C LYS A 83 -0.88 -10.33 -7.90
N ILE A 84 -0.71 -9.09 -8.38
CA ILE A 84 -1.55 -7.95 -7.98
C ILE A 84 -3.02 -8.27 -8.25
N LEU A 85 -3.34 -8.67 -9.49
CA LEU A 85 -4.72 -8.90 -9.92
C LEU A 85 -5.34 -10.10 -9.21
N THR A 86 -4.58 -11.18 -9.03
CA THR A 86 -5.02 -12.38 -8.32
C THR A 86 -5.27 -12.11 -6.82
N THR A 87 -4.33 -11.47 -6.13
CA THR A 87 -4.46 -11.21 -4.69
C THR A 87 -5.66 -10.32 -4.39
N ARG A 88 -5.99 -9.38 -5.27
CA ARG A 88 -7.16 -8.50 -5.13
C ARG A 88 -8.46 -9.30 -5.12
N GLY A 89 -8.61 -10.27 -6.01
CA GLY A 89 -9.77 -11.15 -6.06
C GLY A 89 -9.86 -12.15 -4.89
N LEU A 90 -8.72 -12.55 -4.33
CA LEU A 90 -8.64 -13.52 -3.23
C LEU A 90 -8.84 -12.91 -1.84
N ILE A 91 -8.68 -11.60 -1.68
CA ILE A 91 -8.89 -10.89 -0.42
C ILE A 91 -9.91 -9.74 -0.64
N PRO A 92 -11.11 -10.05 -1.15
CA PRO A 92 -12.07 -9.04 -1.58
C PRO A 92 -12.57 -8.18 -0.42
N GLU A 93 -12.64 -8.72 0.79
CA GLU A 93 -13.08 -7.98 1.98
C GLU A 93 -12.16 -6.79 2.34
N ILE A 94 -10.90 -6.85 1.97
CA ILE A 94 -9.94 -5.74 2.16
C ILE A 94 -9.83 -4.89 0.89
N MET A 95 -9.81 -5.55 -0.28
CA MET A 95 -9.37 -4.91 -1.53
C MET A 95 -10.49 -4.29 -2.35
N LEU A 96 -11.70 -4.85 -2.30
CA LEU A 96 -12.77 -4.47 -3.22
C LEU A 96 -13.84 -3.61 -2.54
N ASN A 97 -14.61 -2.90 -3.37
CA ASN A 97 -15.79 -2.13 -2.98
C ASN A 97 -15.53 -1.16 -1.81
N LYS A 98 -14.38 -0.48 -1.84
CA LYS A 98 -14.07 0.58 -0.88
C LYS A 98 -14.90 1.84 -1.18
N SER A 99 -15.45 2.46 -0.15
CA SER A 99 -16.28 3.65 -0.25
C SER A 99 -15.56 4.88 0.30
N VAL A 100 -15.64 6.00 -0.43
CA VAL A 100 -15.16 7.30 0.07
C VAL A 100 -15.88 7.70 1.36
N ASP A 101 -17.18 7.40 1.47
CA ASP A 101 -17.97 7.73 2.65
C ASP A 101 -17.57 6.91 3.89
N GLU A 102 -17.18 5.63 3.70
CA GLU A 102 -16.59 4.79 4.75
C GLU A 102 -15.29 5.42 5.27
N PHE A 103 -14.45 5.88 4.35
CA PHE A 103 -13.20 6.54 4.66
C PHE A 103 -13.39 7.85 5.45
N ILE A 104 -14.24 8.74 4.99
CA ILE A 104 -14.48 10.05 5.62
C ILE A 104 -14.96 9.86 7.07
N LYS A 105 -15.88 8.94 7.31
CA LYS A 105 -16.36 8.63 8.67
C LYS A 105 -15.28 8.04 9.57
N PHE A 106 -14.41 7.19 9.01
CA PHE A 106 -13.36 6.58 9.78
C PHE A 106 -12.25 7.57 10.15
N GLN A 107 -11.99 8.54 9.29
CA GLN A 107 -10.97 9.57 9.48
C GLN A 107 -11.25 10.51 10.67
N ASP A 108 -12.47 10.59 11.16
CA ASP A 108 -12.81 11.34 12.38
C ASP A 108 -12.10 10.74 13.64
N ASN A 109 -11.72 9.48 13.60
CA ASN A 109 -11.11 8.77 14.71
C ASN A 109 -9.68 8.26 14.44
N VAL A 110 -9.33 8.11 13.16
CA VAL A 110 -8.04 7.54 12.75
C VAL A 110 -7.51 8.32 11.56
N VAL A 111 -6.28 8.76 11.65
CA VAL A 111 -5.53 9.34 10.52
C VAL A 111 -4.59 8.28 9.96
N PHE A 112 -4.68 8.08 8.65
CA PHE A 112 -3.69 7.35 7.86
C PHE A 112 -3.42 8.15 6.61
N ILE A 113 -2.22 8.69 6.50
CA ILE A 113 -1.82 9.62 5.43
C ILE A 113 -0.45 9.25 4.88
N THR A 114 -0.17 9.74 3.69
CA THR A 114 1.18 9.80 3.13
C THR A 114 1.79 11.17 3.40
N LEU A 115 3.08 11.24 3.64
CA LEU A 115 3.82 12.50 3.52
C LEU A 115 3.99 12.81 2.04
N PRO A 116 3.72 14.07 1.60
CA PRO A 116 3.67 14.40 0.18
C PRO A 116 4.97 14.14 -0.58
N ASN A 117 6.12 14.41 0.04
CA ASN A 117 7.43 14.25 -0.57
C ASN A 117 8.04 12.87 -0.28
N LEU A 118 8.82 12.33 -1.22
CA LEU A 118 9.66 11.16 -0.96
C LEU A 118 10.82 11.52 -0.03
N SER A 119 11.26 10.55 0.76
CA SER A 119 12.50 10.70 1.52
C SER A 119 13.68 10.92 0.56
N PRO A 120 14.46 12.00 0.74
CA PRO A 120 15.57 12.33 -0.16
C PRO A 120 16.71 11.30 -0.14
N VAL A 121 16.82 10.52 0.94
CA VAL A 121 17.92 9.57 1.14
C VAL A 121 17.66 8.25 0.40
N CYS A 122 16.43 7.76 0.40
CA CYS A 122 16.14 6.40 -0.08
C CYS A 122 14.89 6.32 -0.97
N HIS A 123 14.35 7.46 -1.42
CA HIS A 123 13.12 7.55 -2.21
C HIS A 123 11.97 6.69 -1.63
N SER A 124 11.90 6.63 -0.30
CA SER A 124 10.80 5.96 0.41
C SER A 124 9.60 6.88 0.54
N ARG A 125 8.39 6.34 0.37
CA ARG A 125 7.18 7.01 0.83
C ARG A 125 7.03 6.79 2.34
N ILE A 126 6.77 7.88 3.05
CA ILE A 126 6.50 7.83 4.49
C ILE A 126 5.00 7.87 4.70
N PHE A 127 4.51 6.97 5.52
CA PHE A 127 3.12 6.94 5.99
C PHE A 127 3.06 7.33 7.45
N VAL A 128 2.01 8.02 7.85
CA VAL A 128 1.71 8.28 9.25
C VAL A 128 0.36 7.67 9.57
N SER A 129 0.33 6.88 10.63
CA SER A 129 -0.89 6.32 11.21
C SER A 129 -1.03 6.76 12.66
N GLN A 130 -2.16 7.36 13.01
CA GLN A 130 -2.46 7.74 14.39
C GLN A 130 -3.95 7.58 14.70
N ILE A 131 -4.26 7.22 15.92
CA ILE A 131 -5.62 7.28 16.45
C ILE A 131 -5.80 8.64 17.10
N THR A 132 -6.78 9.41 16.63
CA THR A 132 -7.06 10.76 17.11
C THR A 132 -8.02 10.77 18.30
N ASN A 133 -8.93 9.79 18.36
CA ASN A 133 -9.90 9.65 19.45
C ASN A 133 -9.49 8.49 20.37
N PRO A 134 -9.01 8.75 21.60
CA PRO A 134 -8.62 7.70 22.54
C PRO A 134 -9.81 6.87 23.05
N ASN A 135 -11.02 7.37 22.91
CA ASN A 135 -12.27 6.72 23.37
C ASN A 135 -13.02 6.02 22.22
N ILE A 136 -12.35 5.70 21.13
CA ILE A 136 -12.96 4.99 20.01
C ILE A 136 -13.52 3.63 20.46
N SER A 137 -14.86 3.53 20.60
CA SER A 137 -15.54 2.29 21.03
C SER A 137 -15.68 1.30 19.88
N ASN A 138 -15.88 1.80 18.66
CA ASN A 138 -16.20 1.01 17.48
C ASN A 138 -15.00 0.82 16.55
N PHE A 139 -13.77 0.74 17.08
CA PHE A 139 -12.61 0.45 16.26
C PHE A 139 -12.77 -0.91 15.57
N SER A 140 -12.64 -0.93 14.25
CA SER A 140 -12.61 -2.13 13.42
C SER A 140 -11.26 -2.21 12.71
N PHE A 141 -10.52 -3.28 12.97
CA PHE A 141 -9.23 -3.49 12.32
C PHE A 141 -9.39 -3.77 10.81
N LEU A 142 -10.51 -4.39 10.40
CA LEU A 142 -10.83 -4.55 8.99
C LEU A 142 -11.04 -3.19 8.31
N THR A 143 -11.85 -2.31 8.91
CA THR A 143 -12.07 -0.96 8.36
C THR A 143 -10.78 -0.15 8.30
N TYR A 144 -9.91 -0.28 9.32
CA TYR A 144 -8.58 0.33 9.30
C TYR A 144 -7.74 -0.15 8.11
N LEU A 145 -7.67 -1.45 7.84
CA LEU A 145 -6.95 -1.99 6.69
C LEU A 145 -7.55 -1.52 5.36
N ARG A 146 -8.87 -1.52 5.24
CA ARG A 146 -9.58 -1.00 4.05
C ARG A 146 -9.22 0.45 3.77
N TYR A 147 -9.15 1.27 4.82
CA TYR A 147 -8.71 2.65 4.76
C TYR A 147 -7.26 2.78 4.28
N CYS A 148 -6.33 2.05 4.88
CA CYS A 148 -4.93 2.04 4.45
C CYS A 148 -4.78 1.66 2.97
N PHE A 149 -5.50 0.64 2.52
CA PHE A 149 -5.43 0.17 1.14
C PHE A 149 -6.26 1.01 0.16
N MET A 150 -7.18 1.86 0.63
CA MET A 150 -7.77 2.89 -0.21
C MET A 150 -6.70 3.90 -0.68
N ILE A 151 -5.85 4.36 0.22
CA ILE A 151 -4.68 5.18 -0.16
C ILE A 151 -3.76 4.42 -1.13
N GLY A 152 -3.62 3.11 -0.95
CA GLY A 152 -2.87 2.23 -1.85
C GLY A 152 -3.37 2.23 -3.29
N GLU A 153 -4.69 2.41 -3.53
CA GLU A 153 -5.23 2.46 -4.89
C GLU A 153 -4.70 3.67 -5.67
N TYR A 154 -4.62 4.83 -5.04
CA TYR A 154 -4.09 6.04 -5.69
C TYR A 154 -2.61 5.91 -6.02
N ARG A 155 -1.87 5.15 -5.21
CA ARG A 155 -0.45 4.89 -5.45
C ARG A 155 -0.20 4.10 -6.72
N LEU A 156 -1.10 3.24 -7.15
CA LEU A 156 -0.98 2.56 -8.45
C LEU A 156 -0.91 3.57 -9.62
N TYR A 157 -1.54 4.73 -9.47
CA TYR A 157 -1.60 5.76 -10.51
C TYR A 157 -0.49 6.81 -10.40
N PHE A 158 0.02 7.11 -9.21
CA PHE A 158 0.87 8.28 -8.99
C PHE A 158 2.24 7.97 -8.37
N GLU A 159 2.44 6.78 -7.81
CA GLU A 159 3.61 6.51 -6.98
C GLU A 159 4.81 5.97 -7.75
N TYR A 160 5.98 6.54 -7.44
CA TYR A 160 7.28 6.06 -7.91
C TYR A 160 8.23 5.73 -6.76
N SER A 161 7.75 5.56 -5.54
CA SER A 161 8.61 5.24 -4.42
C SER A 161 9.31 3.89 -4.59
N MET A 162 10.51 3.78 -4.05
CA MET A 162 11.30 2.55 -4.06
C MET A 162 11.02 1.65 -2.88
N SER A 163 10.44 2.19 -1.82
CA SER A 163 10.11 1.49 -0.59
C SER A 163 9.17 2.33 0.29
N ASP A 164 8.66 1.70 1.34
CA ASP A 164 7.75 2.33 2.30
C ASP A 164 8.33 2.31 3.71
N ARG A 165 8.07 3.37 4.46
CA ARG A 165 8.29 3.49 5.91
C ARG A 165 6.99 3.95 6.56
N PHE A 166 6.69 3.43 7.74
CA PHE A 166 5.48 3.73 8.48
C PHE A 166 5.84 4.34 9.82
N ILE A 167 5.30 5.51 10.13
CA ILE A 167 5.28 6.07 11.47
C ILE A 167 3.93 5.70 12.07
N VAL A 168 3.94 4.99 13.18
CA VAL A 168 2.73 4.59 13.89
C VAL A 168 2.75 5.25 15.27
N ASP A 169 1.90 6.25 15.44
CA ASP A 169 1.75 6.96 16.70
C ASP A 169 0.84 6.18 17.65
N LEU A 170 1.43 5.73 18.75
CA LEU A 170 0.74 4.91 19.75
C LEU A 170 0.14 5.71 20.91
N LYS A 171 0.20 7.06 20.88
CA LYS A 171 -0.26 7.95 21.96
C LYS A 171 -1.67 7.60 22.47
N ASN A 172 -2.58 7.34 21.54
CA ASN A 172 -3.99 7.03 21.85
C ASN A 172 -4.35 5.54 21.65
N VAL A 173 -3.35 4.68 21.44
CA VAL A 173 -3.57 3.24 21.30
C VAL A 173 -3.66 2.61 22.69
N ASN A 174 -4.83 2.15 23.08
CA ASN A 174 -5.08 1.46 24.35
C ASN A 174 -5.21 -0.06 24.18
N MET A 175 -5.30 -0.79 25.28
CA MET A 175 -5.41 -2.26 25.27
C MET A 175 -6.65 -2.75 24.50
N ASN A 176 -7.77 -2.04 24.58
CA ASN A 176 -8.98 -2.39 23.84
C ASN A 176 -8.76 -2.36 22.33
N ILE A 177 -7.94 -1.44 21.83
CA ILE A 177 -7.57 -1.37 20.40
C ILE A 177 -6.64 -2.53 20.03
N ILE A 178 -5.62 -2.81 20.86
CA ILE A 178 -4.68 -3.91 20.61
C ILE A 178 -5.40 -5.25 20.54
N THR A 179 -6.35 -5.51 21.43
CA THR A 179 -7.12 -6.76 21.43
C THR A 179 -8.05 -6.93 20.22
N LYS A 180 -8.38 -5.85 19.52
CA LYS A 180 -9.16 -5.88 18.28
C LYS A 180 -8.32 -6.12 17.03
N ILE A 181 -6.99 -6.13 17.13
CA ILE A 181 -6.11 -6.49 16.03
C ILE A 181 -6.23 -8.00 15.78
N ASN A 182 -6.95 -8.35 14.72
CA ASN A 182 -7.12 -9.74 14.32
C ASN A 182 -5.85 -10.26 13.61
N PRO A 183 -5.19 -11.34 14.10
CA PRO A 183 -3.95 -11.87 13.51
C PRO A 183 -4.11 -12.33 12.06
N VAL A 184 -5.28 -12.88 11.69
CA VAL A 184 -5.57 -13.34 10.33
C VAL A 184 -5.67 -12.14 9.38
N LEU A 185 -6.38 -11.08 9.80
CA LEU A 185 -6.46 -9.84 9.01
C LEU A 185 -5.10 -9.14 8.93
N LEU A 186 -4.30 -9.17 9.99
CA LEU A 186 -2.93 -8.64 9.98
C LEU A 186 -2.07 -9.37 8.94
N LYS A 187 -2.16 -10.70 8.88
CA LYS A 187 -1.46 -11.52 7.89
C LYS A 187 -1.94 -11.25 6.46
N LYS A 188 -3.25 -11.11 6.26
CA LYS A 188 -3.83 -10.69 4.98
C LYS A 188 -3.33 -9.30 4.57
N GLY A 189 -3.27 -8.35 5.51
CA GLY A 189 -2.72 -7.01 5.28
C GLY A 189 -1.25 -7.04 4.86
N GLU A 190 -0.41 -7.85 5.52
CA GLU A 190 0.98 -8.08 5.10
C GLU A 190 1.04 -8.62 3.66
N THR A 191 0.22 -9.62 3.33
CA THR A 191 0.17 -10.21 2.00
C THR A 191 -0.24 -9.19 0.95
N VAL A 192 -1.25 -8.36 1.21
CA VAL A 192 -1.65 -7.27 0.31
C VAL A 192 -0.50 -6.28 0.10
N CYS A 193 0.17 -5.82 1.16
CA CYS A 193 1.31 -4.91 1.04
C CYS A 193 2.43 -5.49 0.19
N THR A 194 2.88 -6.71 0.52
CA THR A 194 4.11 -7.27 -0.05
C THR A 194 3.90 -7.93 -1.39
N GLU A 195 2.73 -8.52 -1.60
CA GLU A 195 2.44 -9.32 -2.78
C GLU A 195 1.54 -8.58 -3.78
N ALA A 196 0.40 -7.99 -3.33
CA ALA A 196 -0.50 -7.28 -4.22
C ALA A 196 0.06 -5.92 -4.69
N TYR A 197 0.71 -5.18 -3.80
CA TYR A 197 1.36 -3.92 -4.19
C TYR A 197 2.87 -4.06 -4.42
N GLY A 198 3.47 -5.19 -4.00
CA GLY A 198 4.90 -5.45 -4.16
C GLY A 198 5.80 -4.48 -3.40
N THR A 199 5.28 -3.84 -2.35
CA THR A 199 6.01 -2.83 -1.59
C THR A 199 7.14 -3.44 -0.77
N LYS A 200 8.23 -2.66 -0.64
CA LYS A 200 9.37 -3.01 0.18
C LYS A 200 9.29 -2.22 1.48
N ILE A 201 8.77 -2.82 2.55
CA ILE A 201 8.74 -2.20 3.87
C ILE A 201 10.18 -2.10 4.40
N LYS A 202 10.66 -0.86 4.64
CA LYS A 202 12.01 -0.55 5.13
C LYS A 202 12.04 -0.19 6.60
N GLY A 203 10.90 0.21 7.17
CA GLY A 203 10.79 0.52 8.59
C GLY A 203 9.34 0.67 9.03
N ILE A 204 9.07 0.22 10.25
CA ILE A 204 7.84 0.51 11.00
C ILE A 204 8.30 1.16 12.30
N HIS A 205 8.07 2.46 12.41
CA HIS A 205 8.59 3.32 13.46
C HIS A 205 7.48 3.66 14.44
N PHE A 206 7.50 3.05 15.62
CA PHE A 206 6.59 3.36 16.70
C PHE A 206 7.08 4.56 17.49
N VAL A 207 6.21 5.53 17.70
CA VAL A 207 6.43 6.71 18.53
C VAL A 207 5.36 6.77 19.62
N ASN A 208 5.62 7.47 20.71
CA ASN A 208 4.72 7.62 21.86
C ASN A 208 4.24 6.26 22.41
N ALA A 209 5.16 5.30 22.50
CA ALA A 209 4.85 3.94 22.87
C ALA A 209 4.37 3.83 24.33
N PRO A 210 3.20 3.21 24.60
CA PRO A 210 2.73 2.99 25.96
C PRO A 210 3.54 1.86 26.64
N PRO A 211 3.50 1.75 27.98
CA PRO A 211 4.25 0.72 28.74
C PRO A 211 3.94 -0.74 28.33
N TYR A 212 2.80 -0.97 27.71
CA TYR A 212 2.37 -2.31 27.26
C TYR A 212 2.65 -2.58 25.77
N VAL A 213 3.49 -1.77 25.12
CA VAL A 213 3.83 -1.91 23.69
C VAL A 213 4.37 -3.30 23.35
N ASP A 214 5.02 -3.98 24.27
CA ASP A 214 5.56 -5.33 24.08
C ASP A 214 4.51 -6.34 23.62
N LYS A 215 3.24 -6.19 24.07
CA LYS A 215 2.14 -7.06 23.60
C LYS A 215 1.89 -6.90 22.11
N LEU A 216 1.93 -5.67 21.59
CA LEU A 216 1.81 -5.40 20.17
C LEU A 216 3.02 -5.94 19.39
N ILE A 217 4.22 -5.70 19.89
CA ILE A 217 5.46 -6.20 19.26
C ILE A 217 5.48 -7.72 19.17
N ASN A 218 5.08 -8.41 20.25
CA ASN A 218 5.00 -9.87 20.25
C ASN A 218 3.99 -10.39 19.22
N LEU A 219 2.82 -9.75 19.11
CA LEU A 219 1.83 -10.07 18.07
C LEU A 219 2.42 -9.90 16.67
N LEU A 220 3.10 -8.78 16.41
CA LEU A 220 3.71 -8.51 15.11
C LEU A 220 4.80 -9.56 14.78
N LYS A 221 5.65 -9.92 15.75
CA LYS A 221 6.70 -10.94 15.57
C LYS A 221 6.14 -12.32 15.26
N GLN A 222 4.98 -12.67 15.84
CA GLN A 222 4.33 -13.97 15.60
C GLN A 222 3.66 -14.06 14.21
N VAL A 223 3.15 -12.95 13.70
CA VAL A 223 2.30 -12.93 12.50
C VAL A 223 3.07 -12.53 11.24
N LEU A 224 3.94 -11.53 11.35
CA LEU A 224 4.66 -10.97 10.21
C LEU A 224 5.89 -11.80 9.86
N LYS A 225 6.26 -11.79 8.58
CA LYS A 225 7.54 -12.37 8.13
C LYS A 225 8.70 -11.75 8.91
N GLU A 226 9.70 -12.55 9.27
CA GLU A 226 10.87 -12.10 10.04
C GLU A 226 11.55 -10.87 9.42
N LYS A 227 11.64 -10.82 8.11
CA LYS A 227 12.18 -9.67 7.36
C LYS A 227 11.44 -8.36 7.64
N ILE A 228 10.15 -8.41 7.99
CA ILE A 228 9.34 -7.22 8.31
C ILE A 228 9.39 -6.96 9.80
N SER A 229 9.18 -7.97 10.62
CA SER A 229 9.19 -7.81 12.08
C SER A 229 10.55 -7.36 12.64
N SER A 230 11.66 -7.71 11.96
CA SER A 230 13.00 -7.19 12.31
C SER A 230 13.22 -5.72 11.97
N ARG A 231 12.30 -5.08 11.25
CA ARG A 231 12.32 -3.65 10.88
C ARG A 231 11.34 -2.82 11.69
N VAL A 232 10.90 -3.32 12.82
CA VAL A 232 10.08 -2.59 13.78
C VAL A 232 11.00 -1.89 14.77
N TYR A 233 10.87 -0.57 14.86
CA TYR A 233 11.67 0.31 15.72
C TYR A 233 10.75 1.01 16.71
N ILE A 234 11.17 1.10 17.97
CA ILE A 234 10.48 1.90 19.00
C ILE A 234 11.39 3.10 19.29
N HIS A 235 10.86 4.30 19.14
CA HIS A 235 11.56 5.53 19.40
C HIS A 235 11.13 6.11 20.75
N ASN A 236 12.10 6.36 21.61
CA ASN A 236 11.87 6.96 22.93
C ASN A 236 11.71 8.49 22.84
N SER A 237 12.20 9.08 21.76
CA SER A 237 12.09 10.51 21.49
C SER A 237 11.94 10.79 19.99
N TYR A 238 11.53 12.00 19.63
CA TYR A 238 11.49 12.41 18.22
C TYR A 238 12.88 12.59 17.62
N GLU A 239 13.89 12.93 18.43
CA GLU A 239 15.28 12.99 17.99
C GLU A 239 15.80 11.63 17.51
N ASP A 240 15.33 10.52 18.12
CA ASP A 240 15.65 9.18 17.64
C ASP A 240 14.96 8.88 16.30
N LEU A 241 13.72 9.33 16.12
CA LEU A 241 13.02 9.24 14.83
C LEU A 241 13.73 10.04 13.75
N HIS A 242 14.26 11.23 14.09
CA HIS A 242 14.97 12.12 13.13
C HIS A 242 16.26 11.49 12.58
N LYS A 243 16.87 10.53 13.27
CA LYS A 243 18.03 9.76 12.75
C LYS A 243 17.65 8.84 11.60
N GLU A 244 16.38 8.41 11.55
CA GLU A 244 15.86 7.48 10.55
C GLU A 244 15.08 8.17 9.42
N ILE A 245 14.42 9.28 9.74
CA ILE A 245 13.57 10.05 8.81
C ILE A 245 13.94 11.53 8.94
N PRO A 246 14.35 12.18 7.83
CA PRO A 246 14.77 13.58 7.85
C PRO A 246 13.69 14.52 8.40
N LYS A 247 14.09 15.45 9.26
CA LYS A 247 13.21 16.40 9.95
C LYS A 247 12.44 17.30 8.99
N GLU A 248 13.05 17.64 7.85
CA GLU A 248 12.50 18.53 6.83
C GLU A 248 11.20 17.98 6.19
N ILE A 249 11.03 16.65 6.18
CA ILE A 249 9.85 16.00 5.61
C ILE A 249 8.85 15.52 6.67
N LEU A 250 9.24 15.54 7.96
CA LEU A 250 8.36 15.14 9.05
C LEU A 250 7.34 16.23 9.37
N PRO A 251 6.09 15.85 9.73
CA PRO A 251 5.10 16.77 10.26
C PRO A 251 5.55 17.44 11.56
N GLU A 252 4.99 18.62 11.83
CA GLU A 252 5.27 19.41 13.04
C GLU A 252 4.95 18.63 14.34
N GLU A 253 3.98 17.73 14.34
CA GLU A 253 3.64 16.88 15.49
C GLU A 253 4.80 15.98 15.95
N TYR A 254 5.72 15.67 15.04
CA TYR A 254 6.93 14.88 15.33
C TYR A 254 8.20 15.73 15.34
N GLY A 255 8.07 17.02 15.63
CA GLY A 255 9.19 17.96 15.67
C GLY A 255 9.79 18.25 14.29
N GLY A 256 9.05 18.01 13.23
CA GLY A 256 9.45 18.26 11.84
C GLY A 256 9.10 19.65 11.35
N GLU A 257 9.41 19.91 10.08
CA GLU A 257 9.27 21.22 9.42
C GLU A 257 8.17 21.19 8.33
N SER A 258 7.51 20.04 8.15
CA SER A 258 6.49 19.85 7.13
C SER A 258 5.09 20.11 7.68
N THR A 259 4.13 20.10 6.77
CA THR A 259 2.69 20.29 7.07
C THR A 259 2.20 19.29 8.12
N SER A 260 1.35 19.74 9.05
CA SER A 260 0.75 18.92 10.11
C SER A 260 -0.07 17.74 9.56
N CYS A 261 -0.11 16.65 10.33
CA CYS A 261 -0.92 15.48 10.01
C CYS A 261 -2.40 15.82 9.84
N ALA A 262 -2.92 16.71 10.69
CA ALA A 262 -4.32 17.16 10.62
C ALA A 262 -4.63 17.85 9.28
N LYS A 263 -3.74 18.74 8.82
CA LYS A 263 -3.90 19.45 7.55
C LYS A 263 -3.76 18.49 6.35
N LEU A 264 -2.83 17.56 6.42
CA LEU A 264 -2.66 16.52 5.38
C LEU A 264 -3.89 15.59 5.32
N ALA A 265 -4.46 15.23 6.47
CA ALA A 265 -5.69 14.44 6.53
C ALA A 265 -6.87 15.17 5.88
N GLU A 266 -7.03 16.47 6.13
CA GLU A 266 -8.08 17.27 5.49
C GLU A 266 -7.86 17.37 3.97
N GLN A 267 -6.62 17.56 3.52
CA GLN A 267 -6.29 17.56 2.08
C GLN A 267 -6.63 16.22 1.42
N TRP A 268 -6.37 15.08 2.09
CA TRP A 268 -6.80 13.77 1.62
C TRP A 268 -8.31 13.66 1.54
N LYS A 269 -9.04 14.17 2.55
CA LYS A 269 -10.51 14.19 2.60
C LYS A 269 -11.10 14.98 1.42
N GLU A 270 -10.54 16.13 1.12
CA GLU A 270 -10.96 16.93 -0.04
C GLU A 270 -10.61 16.25 -1.37
N TYR A 271 -9.42 15.67 -1.50
CA TYR A 271 -9.04 14.95 -2.71
C TYR A 271 -10.00 13.77 -3.00
N LEU A 272 -10.37 13.01 -1.98
CA LEU A 272 -11.26 11.86 -2.11
C LEU A 272 -12.67 12.20 -2.58
N LYS A 273 -13.10 13.45 -2.39
CA LYS A 273 -14.40 13.94 -2.89
C LYS A 273 -14.40 14.22 -4.39
N THR A 274 -13.23 14.32 -5.02
CA THR A 274 -13.11 14.64 -6.45
C THR A 274 -13.60 13.50 -7.34
N ASP A 275 -14.10 13.82 -8.53
CA ASP A 275 -14.52 12.84 -9.53
C ASP A 275 -13.35 11.93 -9.96
N GLN A 276 -12.15 12.50 -10.09
CA GLN A 276 -10.93 11.74 -10.38
C GLN A 276 -10.69 10.63 -9.34
N ALA A 277 -10.75 10.98 -8.06
CA ALA A 277 -10.54 10.01 -6.98
C ALA A 277 -11.60 8.92 -6.98
N ARG A 278 -12.86 9.26 -7.18
CA ARG A 278 -13.98 8.30 -7.29
C ARG A 278 -13.79 7.36 -8.48
N THR A 279 -13.44 7.89 -9.65
CA THR A 279 -13.18 7.10 -10.87
C THR A 279 -12.02 6.11 -10.66
N ILE A 280 -10.94 6.51 -9.97
CA ILE A 280 -9.83 5.61 -9.63
C ILE A 280 -10.32 4.47 -8.75
N LEU A 281 -11.12 4.72 -7.71
CA LEU A 281 -11.65 3.66 -6.85
C LEU A 281 -12.58 2.72 -7.60
N GLU A 282 -13.47 3.22 -8.44
CA GLU A 282 -14.36 2.43 -9.27
C GLU A 282 -13.58 1.54 -10.24
N THR A 283 -12.59 2.12 -10.92
CA THR A 283 -11.71 1.40 -11.85
C THR A 283 -10.88 0.34 -11.13
N SER A 284 -10.44 0.62 -9.91
CA SER A 284 -9.65 -0.32 -9.13
C SER A 284 -10.39 -1.64 -8.85
N ASN A 285 -11.72 -1.63 -8.76
CA ASN A 285 -12.53 -2.84 -8.61
C ASN A 285 -12.51 -3.75 -9.85
N LYS A 286 -12.08 -3.22 -11.01
CA LYS A 286 -11.93 -3.97 -12.26
C LYS A 286 -10.54 -4.60 -12.43
N LEU A 287 -9.59 -4.22 -11.58
CA LEU A 287 -8.23 -4.75 -11.60
C LEU A 287 -8.16 -6.08 -10.81
N ILE A 288 -8.87 -7.08 -11.28
CA ILE A 288 -8.91 -8.43 -10.72
C ILE A 288 -8.78 -9.47 -11.83
N SER A 289 -8.14 -10.61 -11.53
CA SER A 289 -8.09 -11.76 -12.43
C SER A 289 -9.36 -12.60 -12.34
N ASP A 290 -9.73 -13.24 -13.46
CA ASP A 290 -10.76 -14.29 -13.50
C ASP A 290 -10.10 -15.67 -13.34
N GLU A 291 -10.02 -16.15 -12.11
CA GLU A 291 -9.34 -17.42 -11.81
C GLU A 291 -10.02 -18.64 -12.45
N SER A 292 -11.27 -18.53 -12.92
CA SER A 292 -11.96 -19.61 -13.64
C SER A 292 -11.37 -19.84 -15.04
N LYS A 293 -10.76 -18.80 -15.62
CA LYS A 293 -10.10 -18.84 -16.93
C LYS A 293 -8.59 -19.20 -16.85
N ARG A 294 -8.05 -19.46 -15.66
CA ARG A 294 -6.62 -19.76 -15.50
C ARG A 294 -6.29 -21.18 -15.97
N CYS A 295 -5.32 -21.28 -16.86
CA CYS A 295 -4.94 -22.55 -17.50
C CYS A 295 -4.19 -23.55 -16.59
N SER A 296 -3.74 -23.17 -15.38
CA SER A 296 -3.05 -24.08 -14.45
C SER A 296 -3.42 -23.82 -12.99
N ILE A 297 -3.84 -24.87 -12.28
CA ILE A 297 -4.25 -24.83 -10.85
C ILE A 297 -3.05 -24.63 -9.90
N LYS A 298 -1.83 -24.98 -10.33
CA LYS A 298 -0.60 -24.89 -9.51
C LYS A 298 -0.21 -23.50 -9.07
N PHE A 299 -0.70 -22.45 -9.73
CA PHE A 299 -0.34 -21.07 -9.45
C PHE A 299 -0.80 -20.59 -8.05
N ASN A 300 -1.96 -21.05 -7.58
CA ASN A 300 -2.55 -20.59 -6.31
C ASN A 300 -1.77 -21.08 -5.08
N GLU A 301 -1.18 -22.27 -5.11
CA GLU A 301 -0.44 -22.84 -3.98
C GLU A 301 0.94 -22.20 -3.81
N GLU A 302 1.63 -21.89 -4.91
CA GLU A 302 2.99 -21.35 -4.90
C GLU A 302 3.04 -19.85 -4.53
N TYR A 303 2.02 -19.08 -4.94
CA TYR A 303 2.01 -17.63 -4.79
C TYR A 303 1.35 -17.11 -3.50
N LEU A 304 0.42 -17.83 -2.92
CA LEU A 304 -0.28 -17.36 -1.72
C LEU A 304 0.45 -17.70 -0.42
N GLY A 305 1.43 -18.61 -0.45
CA GLY A 305 2.21 -18.97 0.73
C GLY A 305 1.37 -19.47 1.93
N MET A 306 0.14 -19.92 1.66
CA MET A 306 -0.79 -20.47 2.65
C MET A 306 -1.16 -21.92 2.27
N PRO A 307 -0.30 -22.92 2.52
CA PRO A 307 -0.68 -24.31 2.33
C PRO A 307 -1.85 -24.64 3.28
N GLY A 308 -3.00 -25.00 2.74
CA GLY A 308 -4.06 -25.65 3.50
C GLY A 308 -5.15 -24.76 4.10
N SER A 309 -5.20 -23.45 3.86
CA SER A 309 -6.21 -22.58 4.50
C SER A 309 -7.61 -22.60 3.84
N PHE A 310 -7.80 -23.30 2.72
CA PHE A 310 -9.08 -23.36 1.98
C PHE A 310 -9.54 -24.75 1.59
N ARG A 311 -9.14 -25.82 2.27
CA ARG A 311 -9.87 -27.08 2.16
C ARG A 311 -11.18 -26.94 2.93
N ARG A 312 -12.31 -26.93 2.22
CA ARG A 312 -13.60 -27.25 2.82
C ARG A 312 -13.44 -28.60 3.52
N LEU A 313 -13.58 -28.62 4.83
CA LEU A 313 -13.89 -29.84 5.56
C LEU A 313 -15.28 -30.27 5.09
N ASN A 314 -15.35 -31.27 4.23
CA ASN A 314 -16.56 -32.08 4.13
C ASN A 314 -16.63 -32.86 5.43
N VAL A 315 -17.53 -32.45 6.32
CA VAL A 315 -17.93 -33.23 7.47
C VAL A 315 -19.09 -34.07 6.97
N ASP A 316 -18.85 -35.38 6.80
CA ASP A 316 -19.90 -36.39 6.64
C ASP A 316 -20.68 -36.52 7.95
#